data_84ce606511c7e4a4a4324583b5ac6bc4
#
_entry.id   84ce606511c7e4a4a4324583b5ac6bc4
#
_cell.length_a   1.000
_cell.length_b   1.000
_cell.length_c   1.000
_cell.angle_alpha   90.00
_cell.angle_beta   90.00
_cell.angle_gamma   90.00
#
_symmetry.space_group_name_H-M   'P 1'
#
loop_
_entity.id
_entity.type
_entity.pdbx_description
1 polymer ?
#
loop_
_entity_poly.entity_id
_entity_poly.type
_entity_poly.pdbx_seq_one_letter_code
_entity_poly.pdbx_strand_id
1 'polypeptide(L)'
;MKTADGGYLLEGRFSFSTITNPYQAEEMAEVILRRSREALSLGINVNFNAYDLAIGQIVNITHSSIGFSAKPFRVIGITFNEDFTIGLSLVEHQNSHYTWASKTQQATIPTTNLPNPFAIQPPASVTLSDQLIQYNDGTVIVALDIALTASPNSFVSYYQVEYKLSSATDYIIYAQGSGLNHRVLNVIDQETYDVRVKAVSALGTSSTYTSASRTIVGSTEPPSTVEDFACNIINGEAHLSWEQIPDLDLAYYQIRYSTLTSGATWQNSVSLVEKVSRPATSIVVPARVGSYLIKAVDKLGNFSVQESIIATNVATIGNFNSIATQSEHPTFSGTKTNVTLSDGAIRLTSLNADGTYDFSSVIDIGAIHTARVTASLTQYAEDPTDLFDSASGLFDSKSGSFDGDSPANSNAHLEIALSDDNVTYTAFKNFVIGDYTSRYFKFRLYLISRDGTTTPVVSQASVTVDMIDRVFSGNDITSGATTYTVTFTNPFKTVNYAVGVTGQGMATGDYFLLENKTINGFDVTFKDSSNSVISRTFDYLAKGY
;
A
#
# COMPACT_ATOMS: atom_id res chain seq x y z
N MET A 1 -33.09 -51.02 -25.32
CA MET A 1 -32.00 -51.81 -25.85
C MET A 1 -30.84 -51.89 -24.84
N LYS A 2 -30.24 -50.84 -24.35
CA LYS A 2 -29.14 -50.85 -23.37
C LYS A 2 -29.43 -51.77 -22.15
N THR A 3 -30.69 -51.75 -21.62
CA THR A 3 -31.10 -52.58 -20.51
C THR A 3 -31.08 -54.09 -20.83
N ALA A 4 -31.39 -54.45 -22.09
CA ALA A 4 -31.39 -55.85 -22.55
C ALA A 4 -29.96 -56.38 -22.78
N ASP A 5 -28.98 -55.49 -22.88
CA ASP A 5 -27.53 -55.82 -23.04
C ASP A 5 -26.78 -55.76 -21.70
N GLY A 6 -27.48 -55.96 -20.57
CA GLY A 6 -26.87 -55.89 -19.24
C GLY A 6 -26.29 -54.51 -18.86
N GLY A 7 -26.76 -53.45 -19.51
CA GLY A 7 -26.29 -52.09 -19.27
C GLY A 7 -25.07 -51.62 -20.09
N TYR A 8 -24.49 -52.50 -20.88
CA TYR A 8 -23.35 -52.17 -21.75
C TYR A 8 -23.77 -51.37 -22.98
N LEU A 9 -22.96 -50.41 -23.38
CA LEU A 9 -23.12 -49.64 -24.62
C LEU A 9 -22.34 -50.38 -25.72
N LEU A 10 -23.07 -50.97 -26.69
CA LEU A 10 -22.47 -51.60 -27.88
C LEU A 10 -22.60 -50.63 -29.05
N GLU A 11 -21.49 -50.03 -29.47
CA GLU A 11 -21.47 -49.04 -30.54
C GLU A 11 -21.02 -49.66 -31.87
N GLY A 12 -21.75 -49.30 -32.95
CA GLY A 12 -21.33 -49.57 -34.33
C GLY A 12 -21.29 -48.29 -35.14
N ARG A 13 -20.28 -48.13 -35.98
CA ARG A 13 -20.19 -47.02 -36.92
C ARG A 13 -20.42 -47.48 -38.35
N PHE A 14 -21.34 -46.77 -39.01
CA PHE A 14 -21.70 -47.02 -40.42
C PHE A 14 -21.54 -45.73 -41.21
N SER A 15 -20.97 -45.80 -42.40
CA SER A 15 -20.84 -44.66 -43.30
C SER A 15 -21.71 -44.89 -44.54
N PHE A 16 -22.63 -43.95 -44.74
CA PHE A 16 -23.55 -43.97 -45.90
C PHE A 16 -23.22 -42.79 -46.82
N SER A 17 -22.40 -42.98 -47.83
CA SER A 17 -21.97 -41.92 -48.74
C SER A 17 -23.08 -41.34 -49.60
N THR A 18 -24.21 -42.04 -49.75
CA THR A 18 -25.34 -41.65 -50.59
C THR A 18 -26.54 -41.07 -49.83
N ILE A 19 -26.47 -41.10 -48.47
CA ILE A 19 -27.56 -40.59 -47.64
C ILE A 19 -27.21 -39.20 -47.16
N THR A 20 -27.95 -38.21 -47.61
CA THR A 20 -27.78 -36.80 -47.18
C THR A 20 -28.81 -36.35 -46.16
N ASN A 21 -29.92 -37.12 -46.02
CA ASN A 21 -30.99 -36.81 -45.08
C ASN A 21 -30.74 -37.49 -43.71
N PRO A 22 -30.63 -36.74 -42.61
CA PRO A 22 -30.34 -37.30 -41.28
C PRO A 22 -31.46 -38.26 -40.80
N TYR A 23 -32.71 -38.02 -41.15
CA TYR A 23 -33.82 -38.92 -40.78
C TYR A 23 -33.70 -40.28 -41.47
N GLN A 24 -33.28 -40.29 -42.76
CA GLN A 24 -33.02 -41.52 -43.47
C GLN A 24 -31.81 -42.28 -42.88
N ALA A 25 -30.77 -41.55 -42.49
CA ALA A 25 -29.61 -42.17 -41.82
C ALA A 25 -29.98 -42.80 -40.48
N GLU A 26 -30.82 -42.15 -39.68
CA GLU A 26 -31.31 -42.66 -38.41
C GLU A 26 -32.18 -43.94 -38.61
N GLU A 27 -33.09 -43.90 -39.59
CA GLU A 27 -33.90 -45.07 -39.91
C GLU A 27 -33.07 -46.25 -40.38
N MET A 28 -32.09 -46.01 -41.24
CA MET A 28 -31.19 -47.07 -41.70
C MET A 28 -30.35 -47.64 -40.54
N ALA A 29 -29.90 -46.79 -39.62
CA ALA A 29 -29.19 -47.23 -38.42
C ALA A 29 -30.06 -48.09 -37.51
N GLU A 30 -31.34 -47.71 -37.35
CA GLU A 30 -32.31 -48.50 -36.58
C GLU A 30 -32.61 -49.86 -37.20
N VAL A 31 -32.79 -49.92 -38.52
CA VAL A 31 -32.98 -51.20 -39.27
C VAL A 31 -31.76 -52.12 -39.10
N ILE A 32 -30.55 -51.56 -39.22
CA ILE A 32 -29.31 -52.35 -39.05
C ILE A 32 -29.19 -52.86 -37.61
N LEU A 33 -29.48 -51.99 -36.62
CA LEU A 33 -29.45 -52.38 -35.20
C LEU A 33 -30.46 -53.50 -34.89
N ARG A 34 -31.71 -53.39 -35.35
CA ARG A 34 -32.73 -54.42 -35.12
C ARG A 34 -32.36 -55.74 -35.81
N ARG A 35 -31.90 -55.70 -37.08
CA ARG A 35 -31.44 -56.89 -37.82
C ARG A 35 -30.24 -57.57 -37.17
N SER A 36 -29.30 -56.80 -36.60
CA SER A 36 -28.12 -57.38 -35.93
C SER A 36 -28.45 -58.15 -34.65
N ARG A 37 -29.61 -57.84 -34.01
CA ARG A 37 -30.05 -58.47 -32.77
C ARG A 37 -30.91 -59.70 -32.98
N GLU A 38 -31.57 -59.79 -34.13
CA GLU A 38 -32.49 -60.88 -34.47
C GLU A 38 -32.01 -61.61 -35.75
N ALA A 39 -30.73 -61.96 -35.76
CA ALA A 39 -30.05 -62.52 -36.94
C ALA A 39 -29.88 -64.04 -36.82
N LEU A 40 -30.98 -64.78 -36.54
CA LEU A 40 -30.93 -66.23 -36.58
C LEU A 40 -30.67 -66.69 -38.04
N SER A 41 -29.62 -67.47 -38.26
CA SER A 41 -29.30 -68.06 -39.56
C SER A 41 -29.68 -69.53 -39.58
N LEU A 42 -30.20 -69.99 -40.70
CA LEU A 42 -30.62 -71.35 -40.92
C LEU A 42 -30.16 -71.84 -42.31
N GLY A 43 -29.50 -73.01 -42.33
CA GLY A 43 -29.20 -73.72 -43.55
C GLY A 43 -30.10 -74.96 -43.63
N ILE A 44 -30.83 -75.10 -44.72
CA ILE A 44 -31.69 -76.30 -44.97
C ILE A 44 -31.62 -76.77 -46.39
N ASN A 45 -31.80 -78.06 -46.57
CA ASN A 45 -32.00 -78.65 -47.91
C ASN A 45 -33.51 -78.92 -48.09
N VAL A 46 -34.05 -78.45 -49.18
CA VAL A 46 -35.47 -78.61 -49.57
C VAL A 46 -35.58 -79.32 -50.91
N ASN A 47 -36.76 -79.81 -51.22
CA ASN A 47 -37.10 -80.45 -52.47
C ASN A 47 -36.97 -79.49 -53.66
N PHE A 48 -36.78 -79.96 -54.86
CA PHE A 48 -36.69 -79.16 -56.06
C PHE A 48 -37.88 -78.21 -56.32
N ASN A 49 -39.00 -78.42 -55.67
CA ASN A 49 -40.09 -77.46 -55.74
C ASN A 49 -39.79 -76.03 -55.30
N ALA A 50 -38.68 -75.81 -54.65
CA ALA A 50 -38.17 -74.49 -54.25
C ALA A 50 -37.31 -73.79 -55.31
N TYR A 51 -37.27 -74.32 -56.57
CA TYR A 51 -36.43 -73.79 -57.65
C TYR A 51 -36.81 -72.37 -58.08
N ASP A 52 -38.07 -71.96 -57.84
CA ASP A 52 -38.56 -70.60 -58.15
C ASP A 52 -38.15 -69.52 -57.11
N LEU A 53 -37.46 -69.95 -56.07
CA LEU A 53 -37.03 -69.01 -55.06
C LEU A 53 -35.88 -68.13 -55.57
N ALA A 54 -35.96 -66.88 -55.30
CA ALA A 54 -34.87 -65.92 -55.59
C ALA A 54 -34.26 -65.37 -54.31
N ILE A 55 -32.98 -65.00 -54.40
CA ILE A 55 -32.27 -64.33 -53.32
C ILE A 55 -32.99 -63.01 -52.97
N GLY A 56 -33.26 -62.83 -51.68
CA GLY A 56 -34.01 -61.69 -51.17
C GLY A 56 -35.46 -61.96 -50.85
N GLN A 57 -36.09 -63.05 -51.39
CA GLN A 57 -37.44 -63.44 -51.07
C GLN A 57 -37.60 -63.90 -49.62
N ILE A 58 -38.82 -63.76 -49.09
CA ILE A 58 -39.17 -64.19 -47.74
C ILE A 58 -39.95 -65.52 -47.84
N VAL A 59 -39.49 -66.49 -47.10
CA VAL A 59 -40.09 -67.80 -46.99
C VAL A 59 -40.49 -68.09 -45.55
N ASN A 60 -41.60 -68.77 -45.37
CA ASN A 60 -42.06 -69.19 -44.04
C ASN A 60 -41.65 -70.64 -43.77
N ILE A 61 -40.91 -70.84 -42.69
CA ILE A 61 -40.42 -72.17 -42.30
C ILE A 61 -41.25 -72.66 -41.13
N THR A 62 -41.82 -73.90 -41.33
CA THR A 62 -42.52 -74.64 -40.26
C THR A 62 -41.70 -75.90 -40.02
N HIS A 63 -41.24 -76.08 -38.76
CA HIS A 63 -40.46 -77.26 -38.38
C HIS A 63 -40.71 -77.55 -36.88
N SER A 64 -41.46 -78.61 -36.57
CA SER A 64 -41.91 -78.91 -35.23
C SER A 64 -40.75 -79.17 -34.25
N SER A 65 -39.69 -79.83 -34.66
CA SER A 65 -38.56 -80.20 -33.78
C SER A 65 -37.73 -78.97 -33.25
N ILE A 66 -37.76 -77.87 -33.97
CA ILE A 66 -37.12 -76.64 -33.56
C ILE A 66 -38.12 -75.54 -33.17
N GLY A 67 -39.41 -75.91 -33.09
CA GLY A 67 -40.48 -75.01 -32.64
C GLY A 67 -40.83 -73.88 -33.64
N PHE A 68 -40.52 -74.04 -34.92
CA PHE A 68 -40.87 -73.03 -35.92
C PHE A 68 -42.25 -73.27 -36.47
N SER A 69 -43.09 -72.27 -36.39
CA SER A 69 -44.48 -72.30 -36.94
C SER A 69 -44.63 -71.11 -37.87
N ALA A 70 -44.56 -71.36 -39.15
CA ALA A 70 -44.56 -70.33 -40.22
C ALA A 70 -43.62 -69.11 -39.93
N LYS A 71 -42.47 -69.42 -39.38
CA LYS A 71 -41.47 -68.38 -39.04
C LYS A 71 -40.84 -67.82 -40.34
N PRO A 72 -40.89 -66.52 -40.57
CA PRO A 72 -40.37 -65.89 -41.81
C PRO A 72 -38.84 -65.83 -41.80
N PHE A 73 -38.27 -66.20 -42.91
CA PHE A 73 -36.83 -66.09 -43.22
C PHE A 73 -36.62 -65.46 -44.57
N ARG A 74 -35.56 -64.72 -44.72
CA ARG A 74 -35.11 -64.18 -46.00
C ARG A 74 -34.06 -65.11 -46.60
N VAL A 75 -34.20 -65.43 -47.87
CA VAL A 75 -33.23 -66.20 -48.64
C VAL A 75 -32.02 -65.31 -48.94
N ILE A 76 -30.85 -65.72 -48.47
CA ILE A 76 -29.59 -65.06 -48.70
C ILE A 76 -28.62 -65.82 -49.61
N GLY A 77 -28.88 -67.11 -49.81
CA GLY A 77 -28.13 -67.95 -50.71
C GLY A 77 -28.96 -69.15 -51.17
N ILE A 78 -28.74 -69.59 -52.41
CA ILE A 78 -29.37 -70.75 -53.01
C ILE A 78 -28.25 -71.61 -53.67
N THR A 79 -28.23 -72.87 -53.39
CA THR A 79 -27.30 -73.86 -54.00
C THR A 79 -28.06 -75.04 -54.57
N PHE A 80 -27.83 -75.38 -55.82
CA PHE A 80 -28.46 -76.53 -56.42
C PHE A 80 -27.51 -77.74 -56.22
N ASN A 81 -27.99 -78.79 -55.55
CA ASN A 81 -27.20 -79.98 -55.26
C ASN A 81 -27.38 -81.05 -56.36
N GLU A 82 -26.42 -81.95 -56.50
CA GLU A 82 -26.42 -82.98 -57.51
C GLU A 82 -27.53 -84.05 -57.30
N ASP A 83 -28.06 -84.11 -56.06
CA ASP A 83 -29.15 -85.04 -55.68
C ASP A 83 -30.56 -84.43 -55.96
N PHE A 84 -30.66 -83.37 -56.74
CA PHE A 84 -31.87 -82.65 -57.04
C PHE A 84 -32.53 -82.01 -55.82
N THR A 85 -31.78 -81.78 -54.74
CA THR A 85 -32.20 -80.94 -53.64
C THR A 85 -31.66 -79.49 -53.77
N ILE A 86 -32.32 -78.54 -53.12
CA ILE A 86 -31.89 -77.17 -53.10
C ILE A 86 -31.49 -76.76 -51.69
N GLY A 87 -30.19 -76.43 -51.54
CA GLY A 87 -29.66 -75.83 -50.30
C GLY A 87 -30.04 -74.38 -50.19
N LEU A 88 -30.73 -74.00 -49.12
CA LEU A 88 -31.08 -72.65 -48.83
C LEU A 88 -30.29 -72.14 -47.63
N SER A 89 -29.62 -71.00 -47.80
CA SER A 89 -29.12 -70.19 -46.68
C SER A 89 -30.10 -69.09 -46.37
N LEU A 90 -30.57 -69.07 -45.14
CA LEU A 90 -31.68 -68.23 -44.70
C LEU A 90 -31.27 -67.43 -43.49
N VAL A 91 -31.77 -66.20 -43.39
CA VAL A 91 -31.62 -65.31 -42.22
C VAL A 91 -33.02 -64.88 -41.75
N GLU A 92 -33.25 -64.90 -40.45
CA GLU A 92 -34.49 -64.48 -39.85
C GLU A 92 -34.96 -63.14 -40.42
N HIS A 93 -36.25 -63.05 -40.70
CA HIS A 93 -36.89 -61.84 -41.21
C HIS A 93 -38.08 -61.45 -40.35
N GLN A 94 -38.14 -60.14 -40.00
CA GLN A 94 -39.31 -59.57 -39.33
C GLN A 94 -39.72 -58.28 -40.07
N ASN A 95 -40.99 -58.19 -40.47
CA ASN A 95 -41.53 -57.02 -41.14
C ASN A 95 -41.48 -55.78 -40.26
N SER A 96 -41.56 -55.93 -38.91
CA SER A 96 -41.47 -54.82 -37.97
C SER A 96 -40.13 -54.08 -38.01
N HIS A 97 -39.05 -54.73 -38.51
CA HIS A 97 -37.76 -54.05 -38.64
C HIS A 97 -37.74 -52.93 -39.69
N TYR A 98 -38.67 -53.04 -40.67
CA TYR A 98 -38.71 -52.14 -41.83
C TYR A 98 -39.93 -51.18 -41.76
N THR A 99 -40.63 -51.14 -40.61
CA THR A 99 -41.74 -50.24 -40.43
C THR A 99 -41.18 -48.82 -40.26
N TRP A 100 -41.49 -47.96 -41.20
CA TRP A 100 -41.17 -46.54 -41.08
C TRP A 100 -42.02 -45.93 -39.99
N ALA A 101 -41.40 -45.61 -38.85
CA ALA A 101 -42.08 -44.83 -37.78
C ALA A 101 -41.88 -43.33 -38.05
N SER A 102 -42.96 -42.54 -37.93
CA SER A 102 -42.82 -41.10 -37.93
C SER A 102 -41.97 -40.73 -36.74
N LYS A 103 -40.71 -40.32 -36.96
CA LYS A 103 -39.81 -39.89 -35.92
C LYS A 103 -40.29 -38.57 -35.36
N THR A 104 -40.67 -38.55 -34.09
CA THR A 104 -41.09 -37.35 -33.35
C THR A 104 -39.90 -36.56 -32.81
N GLN A 105 -38.71 -37.13 -32.79
CA GLN A 105 -37.49 -36.41 -32.47
C GLN A 105 -36.85 -35.91 -33.76
N GLN A 106 -36.94 -34.59 -33.95
CA GLN A 106 -36.07 -33.91 -34.90
C GLN A 106 -34.64 -34.18 -34.52
N ALA A 107 -33.85 -34.79 -35.39
CA ALA A 107 -32.41 -34.76 -35.23
C ALA A 107 -32.02 -33.27 -35.21
N THR A 108 -31.68 -32.75 -34.04
CA THR A 108 -31.15 -31.43 -33.93
C THR A 108 -29.81 -31.47 -34.67
N ILE A 109 -29.78 -30.93 -35.88
CA ILE A 109 -28.51 -30.57 -36.51
C ILE A 109 -27.92 -29.57 -35.55
N PRO A 110 -26.77 -29.83 -34.91
CA PRO A 110 -26.14 -28.83 -34.08
C PRO A 110 -25.90 -27.63 -34.99
N THR A 111 -26.66 -26.56 -34.79
CA THR A 111 -26.33 -25.26 -35.37
C THR A 111 -24.95 -24.94 -34.79
N THR A 112 -23.93 -25.06 -35.60
CA THR A 112 -22.61 -24.56 -35.26
C THR A 112 -22.80 -23.07 -35.10
N ASN A 113 -22.91 -22.62 -33.82
CA ASN A 113 -22.88 -21.22 -33.47
C ASN A 113 -21.42 -20.70 -33.64
N LEU A 114 -20.86 -20.93 -34.80
CA LEU A 114 -19.56 -20.35 -35.15
C LEU A 114 -19.78 -18.85 -35.26
N PRO A 115 -19.04 -18.05 -34.48
CA PRO A 115 -19.10 -16.62 -34.59
C PRO A 115 -18.84 -16.20 -36.04
N ASN A 116 -19.56 -15.19 -36.53
CA ASN A 116 -19.35 -14.69 -37.87
C ASN A 116 -17.94 -14.07 -37.99
N PRO A 117 -17.04 -14.56 -38.86
CA PRO A 117 -15.69 -14.04 -38.98
C PRO A 117 -15.61 -12.61 -39.50
N PHE A 118 -16.72 -12.08 -40.05
CA PHE A 118 -16.86 -10.69 -40.52
C PHE A 118 -17.52 -9.76 -39.49
N ALA A 119 -17.98 -10.30 -38.35
CA ALA A 119 -18.59 -9.51 -37.29
C ALA A 119 -17.75 -9.66 -36.00
N ILE A 120 -16.57 -9.01 -36.00
CA ILE A 120 -15.63 -9.09 -34.89
C ILE A 120 -16.09 -8.19 -33.75
N GLN A 121 -16.20 -8.75 -32.56
CA GLN A 121 -16.50 -8.01 -31.34
C GLN A 121 -15.21 -7.40 -30.76
N PRO A 122 -15.28 -6.18 -30.20
CA PRO A 122 -14.14 -5.55 -29.57
C PRO A 122 -13.71 -6.30 -28.29
N PRO A 123 -12.55 -5.96 -27.72
CA PRO A 123 -12.19 -6.39 -26.37
C PRO A 123 -13.30 -6.05 -25.38
N ALA A 124 -13.59 -6.95 -24.45
CA ALA A 124 -14.69 -6.75 -23.49
C ALA A 124 -14.43 -5.57 -22.54
N SER A 125 -13.17 -5.34 -22.19
CA SER A 125 -12.76 -4.17 -21.42
C SER A 125 -11.29 -3.81 -21.68
N VAL A 126 -10.94 -2.54 -21.39
CA VAL A 126 -9.58 -2.02 -21.30
C VAL A 126 -9.44 -1.39 -19.92
N THR A 127 -8.51 -1.86 -19.13
CA THR A 127 -8.20 -1.33 -17.80
C THR A 127 -6.83 -0.69 -17.82
N LEU A 128 -6.72 0.50 -17.26
CA LEU A 128 -5.49 1.28 -17.22
C LEU A 128 -5.06 1.47 -15.78
N SER A 129 -3.76 1.28 -15.51
CA SER A 129 -3.11 1.61 -14.25
C SER A 129 -1.73 2.19 -14.52
N ASP A 130 -1.27 3.10 -13.69
CA ASP A 130 0.09 3.62 -13.74
C ASP A 130 0.95 2.96 -12.66
N GLN A 131 2.23 2.82 -12.94
CA GLN A 131 3.18 2.17 -12.05
C GLN A 131 4.56 2.82 -12.16
N LEU A 132 5.22 2.98 -11.01
CA LEU A 132 6.62 3.38 -10.97
C LEU A 132 7.53 2.17 -11.27
N ILE A 133 8.55 2.40 -12.08
CA ILE A 133 9.57 1.40 -12.40
C ILE A 133 10.93 1.97 -12.07
N GLN A 134 11.70 1.25 -11.25
CA GLN A 134 13.07 1.62 -10.94
C GLN A 134 14.05 0.80 -11.79
N TYR A 135 14.95 1.48 -12.49
CA TYR A 135 16.06 0.87 -13.19
C TYR A 135 17.24 0.58 -12.25
N ASN A 136 18.17 -0.26 -12.70
CA ASN A 136 19.36 -0.65 -11.93
C ASN A 136 20.28 0.52 -11.55
N ASP A 137 20.21 1.63 -12.27
CA ASP A 137 20.94 2.87 -11.98
C ASP A 137 20.24 3.76 -10.94
N GLY A 138 19.08 3.32 -10.42
CA GLY A 138 18.27 4.06 -9.47
C GLY A 138 17.29 5.07 -10.09
N THR A 139 17.27 5.20 -11.41
CA THR A 139 16.30 6.05 -12.11
C THR A 139 14.90 5.46 -11.97
N VAL A 140 13.93 6.27 -11.57
CA VAL A 140 12.51 5.90 -11.49
C VAL A 140 11.78 6.57 -12.64
N ILE A 141 11.04 5.77 -13.40
CA ILE A 141 10.17 6.23 -14.48
C ILE A 141 8.73 5.81 -14.22
N VAL A 142 7.80 6.54 -14.79
CA VAL A 142 6.38 6.18 -14.75
C VAL A 142 6.02 5.39 -16.01
N ALA A 143 5.25 4.34 -15.83
CA ALA A 143 4.71 3.51 -16.90
C ALA A 143 3.18 3.46 -16.80
N LEU A 144 2.52 3.41 -17.96
CA LEU A 144 1.09 3.15 -18.09
C LEU A 144 0.89 1.68 -18.47
N ASP A 145 0.30 0.91 -17.58
CA ASP A 145 -0.09 -0.48 -17.80
C ASP A 145 -1.49 -0.54 -18.42
N ILE A 146 -1.61 -1.31 -19.48
CA ILE A 146 -2.83 -1.52 -20.25
C ILE A 146 -3.18 -3.00 -20.18
N ALA A 147 -4.26 -3.36 -19.51
CA ALA A 147 -4.76 -4.73 -19.44
C ALA A 147 -6.07 -4.86 -20.25
N LEU A 148 -6.12 -5.86 -21.10
CA LEU A 148 -7.23 -6.13 -21.98
C LEU A 148 -7.98 -7.38 -21.50
N THR A 149 -9.31 -7.33 -21.52
CA THR A 149 -10.12 -8.54 -21.49
C THR A 149 -10.39 -8.98 -22.92
N ALA A 150 -10.04 -10.23 -23.24
CA ALA A 150 -10.13 -10.77 -24.57
C ALA A 150 -11.54 -10.60 -25.18
N SER A 151 -11.59 -10.40 -26.49
CA SER A 151 -12.84 -10.47 -27.25
C SER A 151 -13.43 -11.88 -27.12
N PRO A 152 -14.76 -12.03 -26.98
CA PRO A 152 -15.41 -13.34 -26.98
C PRO A 152 -15.39 -14.04 -28.34
N ASN A 153 -14.92 -13.39 -29.41
CA ASN A 153 -14.88 -13.91 -30.75
C ASN A 153 -13.59 -14.75 -30.99
N SER A 154 -13.72 -16.03 -31.30
CA SER A 154 -12.62 -16.96 -31.53
C SER A 154 -11.82 -16.70 -32.84
N PHE A 155 -12.30 -15.83 -33.74
CA PHE A 155 -11.61 -15.48 -34.98
C PHE A 155 -10.64 -14.29 -34.83
N VAL A 156 -10.48 -13.75 -33.63
CA VAL A 156 -9.51 -12.69 -33.38
C VAL A 156 -8.09 -13.25 -33.54
N SER A 157 -7.32 -12.60 -34.41
CA SER A 157 -5.92 -12.92 -34.66
C SER A 157 -4.98 -12.08 -33.80
N TYR A 158 -5.27 -10.79 -33.67
CA TYR A 158 -4.48 -9.87 -32.87
C TYR A 158 -5.32 -8.67 -32.41
N TYR A 159 -4.79 -7.95 -31.41
CA TYR A 159 -5.30 -6.66 -30.94
C TYR A 159 -4.39 -5.55 -31.43
N GLN A 160 -4.96 -4.43 -31.84
CA GLN A 160 -4.22 -3.21 -32.11
C GLN A 160 -4.49 -2.23 -30.98
N VAL A 161 -3.43 -1.89 -30.25
CA VAL A 161 -3.44 -0.96 -29.11
C VAL A 161 -2.92 0.38 -29.59
N GLU A 162 -3.68 1.43 -29.36
CA GLU A 162 -3.35 2.80 -29.72
C GLU A 162 -3.51 3.69 -28.48
N TYR A 163 -2.63 4.68 -28.34
CA TYR A 163 -2.71 5.65 -27.26
C TYR A 163 -2.39 7.06 -27.75
N LYS A 164 -2.77 8.06 -26.95
CA LYS A 164 -2.41 9.47 -27.15
C LYS A 164 -2.49 10.21 -25.82
N LEU A 165 -1.86 11.37 -25.72
CA LEU A 165 -2.25 12.38 -24.73
C LEU A 165 -3.67 12.85 -25.02
N SER A 166 -4.52 13.04 -24.03
CA SER A 166 -5.90 13.54 -24.25
C SER A 166 -5.92 14.90 -24.94
N SER A 167 -4.87 15.72 -24.71
CA SER A 167 -4.65 17.00 -25.40
C SER A 167 -4.24 16.87 -26.86
N ALA A 168 -3.73 15.70 -27.29
CA ALA A 168 -3.29 15.46 -28.67
C ALA A 168 -4.47 15.06 -29.57
N THR A 169 -4.35 15.35 -30.86
CA THR A 169 -5.38 15.02 -31.87
C THR A 169 -5.27 13.57 -32.31
N ASP A 170 -4.05 13.08 -32.54
CA ASP A 170 -3.80 11.81 -33.22
C ASP A 170 -3.38 10.70 -32.27
N TYR A 171 -3.90 9.49 -32.54
CA TYR A 171 -3.50 8.29 -31.83
C TYR A 171 -2.23 7.69 -32.45
N ILE A 172 -1.36 7.19 -31.59
CA ILE A 172 -0.14 6.47 -31.94
C ILE A 172 -0.40 4.96 -31.76
N ILE A 173 -0.09 4.15 -32.76
CA ILE A 173 -0.13 2.70 -32.65
C ILE A 173 1.04 2.28 -31.75
N TYR A 174 0.70 1.69 -30.61
CA TYR A 174 1.69 1.20 -29.65
C TYR A 174 2.08 -0.25 -29.91
N ALA A 175 1.09 -1.13 -30.10
CA ALA A 175 1.32 -2.55 -30.26
C ALA A 175 0.28 -3.19 -31.19
N GLN A 176 0.72 -4.25 -31.88
CA GLN A 176 -0.13 -5.14 -32.64
C GLN A 176 0.30 -6.58 -32.31
N GLY A 177 -0.57 -7.36 -31.69
CA GLY A 177 -0.28 -8.73 -31.26
C GLY A 177 -1.41 -9.37 -30.48
N SER A 178 -1.24 -10.63 -30.12
CA SER A 178 -2.22 -11.38 -29.32
C SER A 178 -2.10 -11.17 -27.80
N GLY A 179 -1.10 -10.40 -27.37
CA GLY A 179 -0.90 -10.08 -25.95
C GLY A 179 -2.06 -9.28 -25.38
N LEU A 180 -2.43 -9.59 -24.13
CA LEU A 180 -3.51 -8.90 -23.40
C LEU A 180 -2.99 -7.85 -22.43
N ASN A 181 -1.67 -7.81 -22.19
CA ASN A 181 -1.04 -6.85 -21.30
C ASN A 181 0.05 -6.09 -22.06
N HIS A 182 0.01 -4.77 -21.94
CA HIS A 182 0.96 -3.88 -22.58
C HIS A 182 1.41 -2.82 -21.56
N ARG A 183 2.60 -2.24 -21.77
CA ARG A 183 3.17 -1.24 -20.87
C ARG A 183 3.84 -0.13 -21.68
N VAL A 184 3.30 1.06 -21.58
CA VAL A 184 3.89 2.27 -22.17
C VAL A 184 4.84 2.90 -21.16
N LEU A 185 6.11 3.05 -21.51
CA LEU A 185 7.14 3.60 -20.63
C LEU A 185 7.27 5.11 -20.83
N ASN A 186 7.79 5.80 -19.81
CA ASN A 186 8.07 7.24 -19.82
C ASN A 186 6.83 8.09 -20.13
N VAL A 187 5.70 7.74 -19.52
CA VAL A 187 4.52 8.60 -19.54
C VAL A 187 4.72 9.82 -18.63
N ILE A 188 4.06 10.91 -18.91
CA ILE A 188 4.22 12.18 -18.19
C ILE A 188 3.24 12.21 -17.03
N ASP A 189 3.75 12.50 -15.83
CA ASP A 189 2.93 12.67 -14.62
C ASP A 189 1.91 13.80 -14.80
N GLN A 190 0.76 13.65 -14.16
CA GLN A 190 -0.39 14.56 -14.18
C GLN A 190 -1.06 14.75 -15.56
N GLU A 191 -0.53 14.15 -16.61
CA GLU A 191 -1.15 14.15 -17.92
C GLU A 191 -2.14 13.00 -18.08
N THR A 192 -3.21 13.27 -18.84
CA THR A 192 -4.23 12.25 -19.14
C THR A 192 -3.93 11.59 -20.48
N TYR A 193 -3.92 10.26 -20.47
CA TYR A 193 -3.76 9.44 -21.66
C TYR A 193 -5.06 8.75 -22.02
N ASP A 194 -5.42 8.83 -23.31
CA ASP A 194 -6.50 8.07 -23.91
C ASP A 194 -5.94 6.84 -24.62
N VAL A 195 -6.48 5.69 -24.28
CA VAL A 195 -6.12 4.40 -24.90
C VAL A 195 -7.34 3.84 -25.59
N ARG A 196 -7.17 3.31 -26.80
CA ARG A 196 -8.21 2.58 -27.50
C ARG A 196 -7.65 1.30 -28.13
N VAL A 197 -8.46 0.27 -28.15
CA VAL A 197 -8.07 -1.05 -28.65
C VAL A 197 -9.16 -1.61 -29.54
N LYS A 198 -8.77 -2.19 -30.66
CA LYS A 198 -9.65 -2.95 -31.55
C LYS A 198 -9.12 -4.38 -31.72
N ALA A 199 -10.01 -5.32 -31.94
CA ALA A 199 -9.69 -6.68 -32.31
C ALA A 199 -9.68 -6.81 -33.86
N VAL A 200 -8.73 -7.56 -34.38
CA VAL A 200 -8.58 -7.80 -35.83
C VAL A 200 -8.54 -9.30 -36.10
N SER A 201 -9.36 -9.75 -37.06
CA SER A 201 -9.38 -11.16 -37.48
C SER A 201 -8.23 -11.51 -38.44
N ALA A 202 -8.00 -12.80 -38.63
CA ALA A 202 -7.05 -13.30 -39.64
C ALA A 202 -7.41 -12.87 -41.08
N LEU A 203 -8.67 -12.47 -41.33
CA LEU A 203 -9.15 -11.97 -42.61
C LEU A 203 -9.00 -10.44 -42.76
N GLY A 204 -8.41 -9.76 -41.76
CA GLY A 204 -8.21 -8.31 -41.74
C GLY A 204 -9.44 -7.49 -41.34
N THR A 205 -10.55 -8.13 -40.96
CA THR A 205 -11.74 -7.41 -40.47
C THR A 205 -11.48 -6.90 -39.04
N SER A 206 -11.77 -5.61 -38.78
CA SER A 206 -11.59 -4.96 -37.50
C SER A 206 -12.90 -4.81 -36.75
N SER A 207 -12.87 -4.88 -35.43
CA SER A 207 -13.97 -4.46 -34.56
C SER A 207 -14.05 -2.93 -34.43
N THR A 208 -15.07 -2.45 -33.75
CA THR A 208 -15.07 -1.11 -33.15
C THR A 208 -14.01 -1.04 -32.03
N TYR A 209 -13.69 0.18 -31.58
CA TYR A 209 -12.75 0.38 -30.48
C TYR A 209 -13.44 0.23 -29.12
N THR A 210 -12.74 -0.36 -28.16
CA THR A 210 -12.97 -0.19 -26.72
C THR A 210 -11.94 0.81 -26.22
N SER A 211 -12.37 1.83 -25.47
CA SER A 211 -11.51 2.92 -25.03
C SER A 211 -11.55 3.08 -23.52
N ALA A 212 -10.47 3.59 -22.96
CA ALA A 212 -10.33 4.00 -21.56
C ALA A 212 -9.41 5.22 -21.49
N SER A 213 -9.58 6.04 -20.45
CA SER A 213 -8.73 7.20 -20.17
C SER A 213 -8.18 7.09 -18.76
N ARG A 214 -6.93 7.52 -18.54
CA ARG A 214 -6.27 7.55 -17.24
C ARG A 214 -5.43 8.80 -17.11
N THR A 215 -5.64 9.54 -16.02
CA THR A 215 -4.69 10.57 -15.59
C THR A 215 -3.57 9.88 -14.80
N ILE A 216 -2.34 10.12 -15.19
CA ILE A 216 -1.16 9.53 -14.57
C ILE A 216 -0.92 10.24 -13.25
N VAL A 217 -0.95 9.50 -12.16
CA VAL A 217 -0.61 10.00 -10.83
C VAL A 217 0.88 9.80 -10.57
N GLY A 218 1.42 8.66 -10.96
CA GLY A 218 2.85 8.36 -11.02
C GLY A 218 3.59 8.65 -9.71
N SER A 219 4.62 9.49 -9.81
CA SER A 219 5.43 9.92 -8.66
C SER A 219 4.78 11.02 -7.81
N THR A 220 3.63 11.56 -8.22
CA THR A 220 2.89 12.57 -7.43
C THR A 220 1.97 11.95 -6.39
N GLU A 221 1.75 10.65 -6.44
CA GLU A 221 0.99 9.94 -5.40
C GLU A 221 1.75 9.98 -4.08
N PRO A 222 1.09 10.41 -2.98
CA PRO A 222 1.72 10.38 -1.66
C PRO A 222 2.20 8.98 -1.28
N PRO A 223 3.34 8.86 -0.57
CA PRO A 223 3.84 7.56 -0.12
C PRO A 223 2.83 6.82 0.76
N SER A 224 2.94 5.51 0.77
CA SER A 224 2.17 4.65 1.67
C SER A 224 2.38 5.03 3.14
N THR A 225 1.36 4.82 3.97
CA THR A 225 1.48 5.00 5.42
C THR A 225 2.51 4.01 5.98
N VAL A 226 3.33 4.47 6.92
CA VAL A 226 4.33 3.62 7.58
C VAL A 226 3.61 2.63 8.50
N GLU A 227 3.89 1.34 8.36
CA GLU A 227 3.29 0.30 9.19
C GLU A 227 4.27 -0.20 10.27
N ASP A 228 3.74 -0.92 11.26
CA ASP A 228 4.49 -1.54 12.38
C ASP A 228 5.40 -0.57 13.14
N PHE A 229 4.97 0.70 13.26
CA PHE A 229 5.71 1.69 14.04
C PHE A 229 5.68 1.35 15.52
N ALA A 230 6.83 1.00 16.06
CA ALA A 230 7.01 0.53 17.44
C ALA A 230 8.05 1.36 18.21
N CYS A 231 7.91 1.39 19.54
CA CYS A 231 8.83 2.06 20.45
C CYS A 231 9.17 1.15 21.62
N ASN A 232 10.45 0.85 21.80
CA ASN A 232 10.97 0.13 22.97
C ASN A 232 11.88 1.06 23.78
N ILE A 233 11.60 1.23 25.07
CA ILE A 233 12.42 2.06 25.96
C ILE A 233 13.46 1.19 26.65
N ILE A 234 14.75 1.47 26.39
CA ILE A 234 15.89 0.75 26.95
C ILE A 234 16.89 1.78 27.47
N ASN A 235 17.23 1.71 28.76
CA ASN A 235 18.22 2.59 29.41
C ASN A 235 17.98 4.11 29.20
N GLY A 236 16.74 4.54 29.11
CA GLY A 236 16.40 5.95 28.90
C GLY A 236 16.45 6.40 27.44
N GLU A 237 16.59 5.46 26.52
CA GLU A 237 16.54 5.67 25.08
C GLU A 237 15.30 5.02 24.49
N ALA A 238 14.67 5.69 23.53
CA ALA A 238 13.57 5.17 22.74
C ALA A 238 14.12 4.58 21.42
N HIS A 239 14.06 3.28 21.33
CA HIS A 239 14.38 2.53 20.12
C HIS A 239 13.12 2.46 19.26
N LEU A 240 13.06 3.31 18.26
CA LEU A 240 11.95 3.37 17.29
C LEU A 240 12.24 2.44 16.12
N SER A 241 11.25 1.68 15.68
CA SER A 241 11.36 0.79 14.53
C SER A 241 10.06 0.76 13.75
N TRP A 242 10.13 0.47 12.44
CA TRP A 242 8.98 0.41 11.53
C TRP A 242 9.27 -0.53 10.36
N GLU A 243 8.22 -0.90 9.62
CA GLU A 243 8.37 -1.66 8.39
C GLU A 243 8.75 -0.73 7.23
N GLN A 244 9.63 -1.22 6.35
CA GLN A 244 9.99 -0.47 5.14
C GLN A 244 8.82 -0.46 4.15
N ILE A 245 8.36 0.72 3.75
CA ILE A 245 7.33 0.83 2.72
C ILE A 245 7.89 0.47 1.34
N PRO A 246 7.05 -0.11 0.45
CA PRO A 246 7.49 -0.59 -0.86
C PRO A 246 7.68 0.52 -1.90
N ASP A 247 7.32 1.75 -1.60
CA ASP A 247 7.33 2.89 -2.52
C ASP A 247 8.73 3.14 -3.10
N LEU A 248 8.85 3.09 -4.41
CA LEU A 248 10.13 3.17 -5.12
C LEU A 248 10.75 4.58 -5.09
N ASP A 249 9.92 5.59 -4.99
CA ASP A 249 10.31 7.01 -4.94
C ASP A 249 10.44 7.55 -3.52
N LEU A 250 10.26 6.73 -2.49
CA LEU A 250 10.52 7.09 -1.10
C LEU A 250 11.92 7.70 -0.96
N ALA A 251 12.00 8.91 -0.38
CA ALA A 251 13.25 9.61 -0.11
C ALA A 251 13.73 9.36 1.32
N TYR A 252 12.88 9.58 2.31
CA TYR A 252 13.22 9.44 3.72
C TYR A 252 11.96 9.30 4.58
N TYR A 253 12.15 9.01 5.87
CA TYR A 253 11.13 9.11 6.90
C TYR A 253 11.40 10.35 7.74
N GLN A 254 10.35 11.04 8.17
CA GLN A 254 10.43 12.11 9.17
C GLN A 254 9.76 11.66 10.46
N ILE A 255 10.39 11.93 11.59
CA ILE A 255 9.85 11.60 12.91
C ILE A 255 9.59 12.88 13.67
N ARG A 256 8.39 13.01 14.21
CA ARG A 256 7.97 14.10 15.09
C ARG A 256 7.66 13.58 16.49
N TYR A 257 7.60 14.49 17.43
CA TYR A 257 7.25 14.22 18.81
C TYR A 257 6.20 15.21 19.29
N SER A 258 5.23 14.71 20.06
CA SER A 258 4.24 15.49 20.80
C SER A 258 4.30 15.15 22.27
N THR A 259 4.14 16.14 23.14
CA THR A 259 4.05 15.93 24.60
C THR A 259 2.76 15.24 25.04
N LEU A 260 1.79 15.13 24.12
CA LEU A 260 0.51 14.47 24.36
C LEU A 260 0.67 12.96 24.31
N THR A 261 0.13 12.24 25.28
CA THR A 261 0.06 10.76 25.30
C THR A 261 -1.22 10.24 24.63
N SER A 262 -2.15 11.12 24.28
CA SER A 262 -3.40 10.85 23.57
C SER A 262 -3.82 12.07 22.76
N GLY A 263 -4.37 11.88 21.57
CA GLY A 263 -4.77 12.97 20.67
C GLY A 263 -3.58 13.71 20.03
N ALA A 264 -2.41 13.08 19.98
CA ALA A 264 -1.29 13.59 19.19
C ALA A 264 -1.62 13.47 17.70
N THR A 265 -1.27 14.49 16.93
CA THR A 265 -1.41 14.55 15.47
C THR A 265 -0.14 15.12 14.87
N TRP A 266 0.04 14.94 13.56
CA TRP A 266 1.18 15.54 12.87
C TRP A 266 1.24 17.06 13.07
N GLN A 267 0.08 17.72 13.13
CA GLN A 267 -0.07 19.17 13.26
C GLN A 267 0.28 19.68 14.66
N ASN A 268 0.04 18.89 15.73
CA ASN A 268 0.38 19.26 17.11
C ASN A 268 1.68 18.63 17.62
N SER A 269 2.57 18.28 16.69
CA SER A 269 3.87 17.69 16.95
C SER A 269 5.00 18.52 16.33
N VAL A 270 6.19 18.39 16.87
CA VAL A 270 7.40 19.10 16.40
C VAL A 270 8.44 18.11 15.91
N SER A 271 9.31 18.56 15.01
CA SER A 271 10.35 17.71 14.44
C SER A 271 11.30 17.19 15.53
N LEU A 272 11.46 15.87 15.56
CA LEU A 272 12.44 15.18 16.40
C LEU A 272 13.61 14.68 15.57
N VAL A 273 13.32 14.11 14.40
CA VAL A 273 14.32 13.69 13.41
C VAL A 273 13.80 14.08 12.04
N GLU A 274 14.51 14.98 11.34
CA GLU A 274 14.04 15.49 10.06
C GLU A 274 14.12 14.48 8.94
N LYS A 275 15.18 13.68 8.91
CA LYS A 275 15.42 12.75 7.80
C LYS A 275 16.07 11.46 8.29
N VAL A 276 15.41 10.35 8.10
CA VAL A 276 15.95 9.00 8.20
C VAL A 276 15.90 8.39 6.81
N SER A 277 17.06 8.35 6.15
CA SER A 277 17.13 7.90 4.75
C SER A 277 16.97 6.38 4.62
N ARG A 278 16.42 5.93 3.48
CA ARG A 278 16.46 4.51 3.10
C ARG A 278 17.91 3.97 3.14
N PRO A 279 18.11 2.70 3.47
CA PRO A 279 17.13 1.67 3.83
C PRO A 279 16.86 1.57 5.34
N ALA A 280 17.19 2.60 6.14
CA ALA A 280 17.00 2.52 7.59
C ALA A 280 15.52 2.37 7.97
N THR A 281 15.24 1.44 8.87
CA THR A 281 13.92 1.14 9.44
C THR A 281 13.91 1.23 10.96
N SER A 282 14.94 1.85 11.54
CA SER A 282 15.03 2.07 12.98
C SER A 282 15.91 3.28 13.30
N ILE A 283 15.68 3.86 14.46
CA ILE A 283 16.49 4.93 15.02
C ILE A 283 16.38 4.93 16.53
N VAL A 284 17.44 5.37 17.21
CA VAL A 284 17.45 5.56 18.65
C VAL A 284 17.41 7.04 18.97
N VAL A 285 16.48 7.45 19.81
CA VAL A 285 16.31 8.83 20.28
C VAL A 285 16.14 8.84 21.81
N PRO A 286 16.41 9.95 22.50
CA PRO A 286 16.16 10.02 23.94
C PRO A 286 14.70 9.73 24.28
N ALA A 287 14.44 8.87 25.26
CA ALA A 287 13.10 8.53 25.69
C ALA A 287 12.38 9.74 26.30
N ARG A 288 11.10 9.91 26.00
CA ARG A 288 10.25 11.00 26.47
C ARG A 288 8.83 10.51 26.68
N VAL A 289 8.16 11.05 27.69
CA VAL A 289 6.70 10.87 27.87
C VAL A 289 5.97 11.66 26.81
N GLY A 290 5.11 11.01 26.03
CA GLY A 290 4.38 11.62 24.95
C GLY A 290 4.19 10.67 23.78
N SER A 291 4.04 11.19 22.59
CA SER A 291 3.83 10.42 21.36
C SER A 291 4.93 10.68 20.35
N TYR A 292 5.43 9.63 19.74
CA TYR A 292 6.25 9.68 18.53
C TYR A 292 5.38 9.43 17.32
N LEU A 293 5.58 10.22 16.27
CA LEU A 293 4.83 10.17 15.03
C LEU A 293 5.79 10.04 13.86
N ILE A 294 5.45 9.22 12.88
CA ILE A 294 6.29 9.00 11.70
C ILE A 294 5.46 9.15 10.44
N LYS A 295 6.02 9.82 9.44
CA LYS A 295 5.53 9.88 8.05
C LYS A 295 6.65 9.55 7.08
N ALA A 296 6.28 8.92 5.98
CA ALA A 296 7.14 8.75 4.82
C ALA A 296 7.11 10.00 3.94
N VAL A 297 8.21 10.28 3.25
CA VAL A 297 8.35 11.43 2.34
C VAL A 297 8.99 10.95 1.05
N ASP A 298 8.38 11.27 -0.08
CA ASP A 298 8.88 10.93 -1.40
C ASP A 298 9.96 11.91 -1.90
N LYS A 299 10.47 11.68 -3.11
CA LYS A 299 11.48 12.54 -3.74
C LYS A 299 10.97 13.92 -4.13
N LEU A 300 9.65 14.08 -4.30
CA LEU A 300 8.98 15.36 -4.58
C LEU A 300 8.66 16.14 -3.31
N GLY A 301 8.76 15.50 -2.13
CA GLY A 301 8.47 16.08 -0.84
C GLY A 301 7.03 15.90 -0.37
N ASN A 302 6.26 15.02 -1.01
CA ASN A 302 4.92 14.66 -0.53
C ASN A 302 5.05 13.76 0.70
N PHE A 303 4.20 14.00 1.69
CA PHE A 303 4.11 13.19 2.89
C PHE A 303 3.04 12.11 2.73
N SER A 304 3.23 10.95 3.39
CA SER A 304 2.16 9.96 3.52
C SER A 304 0.91 10.62 4.12
N VAL A 305 -0.26 10.23 3.61
CA VAL A 305 -1.54 10.87 4.00
C VAL A 305 -1.74 10.79 5.50
N GLN A 306 -1.53 9.62 6.09
CA GLN A 306 -1.66 9.42 7.53
C GLN A 306 -0.29 9.23 8.18
N GLU A 307 -0.19 9.67 9.44
CA GLU A 307 0.92 9.36 10.32
C GLU A 307 0.69 8.06 11.09
N SER A 308 1.78 7.36 11.40
CA SER A 308 1.75 6.29 12.40
C SER A 308 2.23 6.83 13.73
N ILE A 309 1.52 6.47 14.81
CA ILE A 309 1.68 7.07 16.13
C ILE A 309 1.92 5.98 17.17
N ILE A 310 2.92 6.20 18.03
CA ILE A 310 3.15 5.38 19.22
C ILE A 310 3.33 6.26 20.44
N ALA A 311 2.55 6.04 21.48
CA ALA A 311 2.64 6.78 22.74
C ALA A 311 3.46 6.01 23.78
N THR A 312 4.22 6.74 24.60
CA THR A 312 4.94 6.18 25.76
C THR A 312 4.69 7.01 27.01
N ASN A 313 4.50 6.31 28.12
CA ASN A 313 4.41 6.89 29.46
C ASN A 313 5.72 6.73 30.25
N VAL A 314 6.77 6.17 29.64
CA VAL A 314 8.05 5.98 30.29
C VAL A 314 8.81 7.30 30.31
N ALA A 315 9.06 7.82 31.49
CA ALA A 315 9.86 9.02 31.68
C ALA A 315 11.34 8.75 31.38
N THR A 316 12.05 9.76 30.89
CA THR A 316 13.51 9.73 30.84
C THR A 316 14.08 9.68 32.26
N ILE A 317 15.26 9.07 32.43
CA ILE A 317 15.96 8.99 33.73
C ILE A 317 16.47 10.38 34.19
N GLY A 318 16.60 11.34 33.28
CA GLY A 318 17.07 12.70 33.58
C GLY A 318 15.96 13.62 34.07
N ASN A 319 16.15 14.28 35.20
CA ASN A 319 15.31 15.41 35.57
C ASN A 319 15.70 16.63 34.73
N PHE A 320 14.72 17.23 34.07
CA PHE A 320 14.87 18.48 33.35
C PHE A 320 14.27 19.62 34.16
N ASN A 321 14.99 20.71 34.21
CA ASN A 321 14.58 21.92 34.93
C ASN A 321 14.26 22.99 33.88
N SER A 322 12.99 23.39 33.80
CA SER A 322 12.58 24.47 32.88
C SER A 322 13.25 25.78 33.33
N ILE A 323 14.09 26.34 32.46
CA ILE A 323 14.78 27.61 32.69
C ILE A 323 13.93 28.77 32.17
N ALA A 324 13.37 28.59 30.99
CA ALA A 324 12.56 29.59 30.29
C ALA A 324 11.52 28.89 29.41
N THR A 325 10.32 29.44 29.44
CA THR A 325 9.25 29.08 28.49
C THR A 325 8.73 30.36 27.84
N GLN A 326 8.63 30.34 26.52
CA GLN A 326 8.06 31.44 25.76
C GLN A 326 6.88 30.92 24.95
N SER A 327 5.70 31.50 25.18
CA SER A 327 4.47 31.20 24.42
C SER A 327 4.04 32.45 23.66
N GLU A 328 3.82 32.31 22.36
CA GLU A 328 3.35 33.41 21.51
C GLU A 328 1.83 33.49 21.41
N HIS A 329 1.14 32.37 21.61
CA HIS A 329 -0.32 32.29 21.62
C HIS A 329 -0.92 32.98 22.87
N PRO A 330 -2.06 33.71 22.74
CA PRO A 330 -2.83 33.97 21.51
C PRO A 330 -2.45 35.31 20.83
N THR A 331 -1.53 36.06 21.40
CA THR A 331 -1.29 37.46 21.02
C THR A 331 -0.36 37.59 19.81
N PHE A 332 0.56 36.66 19.64
CA PHE A 332 1.56 36.68 18.56
C PHE A 332 2.10 38.09 18.32
N SER A 333 2.73 38.66 19.36
CA SER A 333 3.16 40.08 19.39
C SER A 333 4.48 40.32 18.67
N GLY A 334 5.13 39.29 18.15
CA GLY A 334 6.39 39.37 17.43
C GLY A 334 6.32 39.97 16.02
N THR A 335 7.44 39.97 15.33
CA THR A 335 7.55 40.60 14.01
C THR A 335 6.99 39.70 12.91
N LYS A 336 6.15 40.29 12.07
CA LYS A 336 5.41 39.60 10.99
C LYS A 336 5.90 40.06 9.63
N THR A 337 6.25 39.10 8.77
CA THR A 337 6.61 39.32 7.35
C THR A 337 5.78 38.39 6.50
N ASN A 338 4.92 38.92 5.63
CA ASN A 338 3.92 38.19 4.85
C ASN A 338 3.03 37.24 5.68
N VAL A 339 2.79 37.57 6.95
CA VAL A 339 1.86 36.85 7.81
C VAL A 339 0.95 37.85 8.54
N THR A 340 -0.24 37.41 8.85
CA THR A 340 -1.24 38.20 9.59
C THR A 340 -1.77 37.39 10.78
N LEU A 341 -2.19 38.09 11.82
CA LEU A 341 -2.92 37.52 12.94
C LEU A 341 -4.42 37.70 12.68
N SER A 342 -5.15 36.61 12.61
CA SER A 342 -6.60 36.59 12.52
C SER A 342 -7.14 35.49 13.42
N ASP A 343 -8.17 35.78 14.18
CA ASP A 343 -8.84 34.86 15.11
C ASP A 343 -7.90 34.15 16.10
N GLY A 344 -6.87 34.84 16.55
CA GLY A 344 -5.87 34.32 17.48
C GLY A 344 -4.87 33.37 16.86
N ALA A 345 -4.80 33.24 15.53
CA ALA A 345 -3.89 32.40 14.80
C ALA A 345 -3.13 33.18 13.72
N ILE A 346 -1.91 32.72 13.40
CA ILE A 346 -1.07 33.28 12.34
C ILE A 346 -1.36 32.55 11.02
N ARG A 347 -1.54 33.33 9.94
CA ARG A 347 -1.77 32.89 8.56
C ARG A 347 -0.90 33.65 7.59
N LEU A 348 -0.71 33.12 6.38
CA LEU A 348 -0.10 33.87 5.28
C LEU A 348 -1.02 35.04 4.86
N THR A 349 -0.40 36.19 4.59
CA THR A 349 -1.11 37.34 3.98
C THR A 349 -1.25 37.18 2.48
N SER A 350 -0.23 36.59 1.84
CA SER A 350 -0.22 36.24 0.41
C SER A 350 0.18 34.79 0.25
N LEU A 351 -0.63 34.00 -0.44
CA LEU A 351 -0.40 32.58 -0.65
C LEU A 351 0.71 32.29 -1.70
N ASN A 352 1.08 33.29 -2.47
CA ASN A 352 2.11 33.17 -3.52
C ASN A 352 3.54 33.50 -3.01
N ALA A 353 3.71 33.69 -1.72
CA ALA A 353 4.99 33.99 -1.11
C ALA A 353 5.05 33.41 0.32
N ASP A 354 6.22 32.93 0.68
CA ASP A 354 6.48 32.45 2.04
C ASP A 354 6.36 33.58 3.06
N GLY A 355 6.03 33.21 4.29
CA GLY A 355 5.89 34.14 5.39
C GLY A 355 6.71 33.74 6.60
N THR A 356 7.10 34.72 7.41
CA THR A 356 7.81 34.48 8.68
C THR A 356 7.17 35.25 9.84
N TYR A 357 7.19 34.64 11.00
CA TYR A 357 6.83 35.24 12.26
C TYR A 357 7.98 35.06 13.25
N ASP A 358 8.76 36.12 13.51
CA ASP A 358 9.79 36.12 14.54
C ASP A 358 9.14 36.23 15.92
N PHE A 359 9.54 35.38 16.86
CA PHE A 359 9.00 35.43 18.24
C PHE A 359 9.26 36.77 18.90
N SER A 360 8.37 37.14 19.84
CA SER A 360 8.33 38.47 20.47
C SER A 360 9.59 38.80 21.25
N SER A 361 10.32 37.82 21.74
CA SER A 361 11.55 38.02 22.50
C SER A 361 12.60 36.92 22.22
N VAL A 362 13.83 37.22 22.62
CA VAL A 362 14.93 36.27 22.62
C VAL A 362 15.04 35.65 24.02
N ILE A 363 15.22 34.35 24.12
CA ILE A 363 15.48 33.69 25.40
C ILE A 363 16.97 33.83 25.74
N ASP A 364 17.28 34.50 26.87
CA ASP A 364 18.62 34.59 27.46
C ASP A 364 18.72 33.68 28.68
N ILE A 365 19.57 32.67 28.63
CA ILE A 365 19.80 31.78 29.75
C ILE A 365 20.98 32.21 30.63
N GLY A 366 21.51 33.44 30.45
CA GLY A 366 22.47 34.12 31.30
C GLY A 366 23.93 33.82 31.05
N ALA A 367 24.26 32.60 30.61
CA ALA A 367 25.63 32.18 30.23
C ALA A 367 25.53 31.09 29.15
N ILE A 368 26.65 30.77 28.51
CA ILE A 368 26.70 29.70 27.53
C ILE A 368 26.56 28.37 28.29
N HIS A 369 25.48 27.66 28.01
CA HIS A 369 25.19 26.33 28.55
C HIS A 369 24.66 25.42 27.46
N THR A 370 24.84 24.12 27.63
CA THR A 370 24.09 23.13 26.86
C THR A 370 22.70 22.97 27.51
N ALA A 371 21.68 23.33 26.76
CA ALA A 371 20.29 23.26 27.22
C ALA A 371 19.47 22.42 26.23
N ARG A 372 18.50 21.69 26.78
CA ARG A 372 17.50 20.98 25.99
C ARG A 372 16.42 21.95 25.56
N VAL A 373 16.18 22.03 24.26
CA VAL A 373 15.09 22.85 23.71
C VAL A 373 13.99 21.94 23.21
N THR A 374 12.78 22.19 23.70
CA THR A 374 11.54 21.54 23.27
C THR A 374 10.57 22.60 22.76
N ALA A 375 9.61 22.20 21.93
CA ALA A 375 8.57 23.11 21.46
C ALA A 375 7.22 22.38 21.38
N SER A 376 6.15 23.18 21.40
CA SER A 376 4.80 22.76 21.10
C SER A 376 4.25 23.68 20.03
N LEU A 377 3.79 23.09 18.93
CA LEU A 377 3.22 23.78 17.79
C LEU A 377 1.88 23.14 17.46
N THR A 378 0.82 23.94 17.28
CA THR A 378 -0.46 23.47 16.77
C THR A 378 -0.79 24.23 15.50
N GLN A 379 -0.95 23.49 14.40
CA GLN A 379 -1.23 24.05 13.10
C GLN A 379 -2.18 23.17 12.30
N TYR A 380 -2.87 23.76 11.36
CA TYR A 380 -3.65 23.08 10.33
C TYR A 380 -3.54 23.87 9.01
N ALA A 381 -3.98 23.28 7.90
CA ALA A 381 -4.06 23.97 6.63
C ALA A 381 -5.50 24.42 6.39
N GLU A 382 -5.68 25.59 5.80
CA GLU A 382 -6.98 26.16 5.46
C GLU A 382 -6.96 26.64 4.02
N ASP A 383 -7.99 26.30 3.25
CA ASP A 383 -8.26 26.96 1.97
C ASP A 383 -9.25 28.11 2.21
N PRO A 384 -8.79 29.37 2.19
CA PRO A 384 -9.66 30.52 2.47
C PRO A 384 -10.71 30.76 1.37
N THR A 385 -10.63 30.05 0.25
CA THR A 385 -11.58 30.15 -0.87
C THR A 385 -12.66 29.07 -0.84
N ASP A 386 -12.45 27.97 -0.15
CA ASP A 386 -13.39 26.83 -0.02
C ASP A 386 -13.91 26.70 1.43
N LEU A 387 -14.35 27.80 2.00
CA LEU A 387 -14.97 27.83 3.34
C LEU A 387 -16.37 27.21 3.28
N PHE A 388 -16.75 26.50 4.33
CA PHE A 388 -18.08 25.88 4.48
C PHE A 388 -19.23 26.83 4.19
N ASP A 389 -19.16 28.09 4.69
CA ASP A 389 -20.19 29.11 4.50
C ASP A 389 -20.31 29.61 3.04
N SER A 390 -19.29 29.39 2.22
CA SER A 390 -19.29 29.75 0.79
C SER A 390 -19.57 28.55 -0.12
N ALA A 391 -19.59 27.34 0.43
CA ALA A 391 -19.77 26.13 -0.34
C ALA A 391 -21.20 26.00 -0.90
N SER A 392 -21.32 25.73 -2.21
CA SER A 392 -22.60 25.49 -2.87
C SER A 392 -22.77 24.00 -3.21
N GLY A 393 -24.00 23.47 -3.13
CA GLY A 393 -24.34 22.10 -3.48
C GLY A 393 -24.69 21.23 -2.25
N LEU A 394 -24.97 19.94 -2.52
CA LEU A 394 -25.31 18.99 -1.47
C LEU A 394 -24.04 18.58 -0.70
N PHE A 395 -24.16 18.46 0.60
CA PHE A 395 -23.09 18.01 1.50
C PHE A 395 -22.44 16.69 1.08
N ASP A 396 -23.26 15.71 0.69
CA ASP A 396 -22.82 14.37 0.27
C ASP A 396 -22.04 14.36 -1.06
N SER A 397 -22.03 15.47 -1.79
CA SER A 397 -21.31 15.59 -3.07
C SER A 397 -19.93 16.24 -2.94
N LYS A 398 -19.53 16.60 -1.72
CA LYS A 398 -18.24 17.25 -1.46
C LYS A 398 -17.20 16.22 -1.03
N SER A 399 -16.02 16.30 -1.63
CA SER A 399 -14.84 15.56 -1.22
C SER A 399 -13.89 16.53 -0.53
N GLY A 400 -13.39 16.19 0.67
CA GLY A 400 -12.47 17.00 1.46
C GLY A 400 -12.88 17.12 2.91
N SER A 401 -12.10 17.83 3.70
CA SER A 401 -12.40 18.14 5.09
C SER A 401 -13.44 19.25 5.19
N PHE A 402 -14.18 19.28 6.30
CA PHE A 402 -15.27 20.22 6.56
C PHE A 402 -14.85 21.69 6.63
N ASP A 403 -13.58 21.94 6.86
CA ASP A 403 -12.97 23.23 7.15
C ASP A 403 -12.02 23.71 6.03
N GLY A 404 -12.09 23.11 4.86
CA GLY A 404 -11.17 23.42 3.75
C GLY A 404 -9.74 22.93 4.01
N ASP A 405 -9.56 22.01 4.94
CA ASP A 405 -8.25 21.48 5.34
C ASP A 405 -7.62 20.63 4.22
N SER A 406 -6.48 21.08 3.70
CA SER A 406 -5.64 20.32 2.78
C SER A 406 -4.22 20.25 3.32
N PRO A 407 -3.94 19.33 4.26
CA PRO A 407 -2.68 19.29 5.00
C PRO A 407 -1.43 18.99 4.14
N ALA A 408 -1.61 18.59 2.89
CA ALA A 408 -0.51 18.29 1.98
C ALA A 408 0.12 19.53 1.33
N ASN A 409 -0.65 20.63 1.19
CA ASN A 409 -0.31 21.74 0.33
C ASN A 409 0.22 22.96 1.06
N SER A 410 0.12 23.01 2.39
CA SER A 410 0.70 24.09 3.19
C SER A 410 1.27 23.57 4.50
N ASN A 411 2.30 24.24 5.01
CA ASN A 411 2.96 23.84 6.25
C ASN A 411 3.55 25.04 6.97
N ALA A 412 3.64 24.96 8.30
CA ALA A 412 4.47 25.85 9.10
C ALA A 412 5.47 25.02 9.91
N HIS A 413 6.69 25.49 10.01
CA HIS A 413 7.72 24.89 10.85
C HIS A 413 8.43 25.93 11.68
N LEU A 414 8.95 25.48 12.83
CA LEU A 414 9.73 26.32 13.71
C LEU A 414 11.20 26.32 13.25
N GLU A 415 11.84 27.48 13.32
CA GLU A 415 13.27 27.64 13.09
C GLU A 415 13.95 28.25 14.32
N ILE A 416 15.24 27.97 14.48
CA ILE A 416 16.08 28.43 15.58
C ILE A 416 17.34 29.11 15.05
N ALA A 417 17.75 30.20 15.70
CA ALA A 417 19.04 30.83 15.55
C ALA A 417 19.66 31.06 16.94
N LEU A 418 20.96 30.84 17.04
CA LEU A 418 21.73 30.86 18.28
C LEU A 418 22.72 32.01 18.30
N SER A 419 22.99 32.57 19.49
CA SER A 419 24.00 33.59 19.69
C SER A 419 24.60 33.50 21.10
N ASP A 420 25.86 33.82 21.24
CA ASP A 420 26.53 33.90 22.52
C ASP A 420 26.66 35.34 23.05
N ASP A 421 26.46 36.35 22.19
CA ASP A 421 26.64 37.79 22.47
C ASP A 421 25.39 38.66 22.29
N ASN A 422 24.26 38.05 21.84
CA ASN A 422 23.00 38.74 21.47
C ASN A 422 23.13 39.70 20.28
N VAL A 423 24.22 39.67 19.55
CA VAL A 423 24.51 40.55 18.40
C VAL A 423 24.67 39.75 17.12
N THR A 424 25.53 38.73 17.18
CA THR A 424 25.82 37.85 16.06
C THR A 424 25.07 36.54 16.19
N TYR A 425 24.09 36.32 15.33
CA TYR A 425 23.31 35.09 15.30
C TYR A 425 23.74 34.18 14.17
N THR A 426 23.64 32.86 14.41
CA THR A 426 23.70 31.88 13.32
C THR A 426 22.57 32.11 12.32
N ALA A 427 22.71 31.62 11.09
CA ALA A 427 21.55 31.55 10.20
C ALA A 427 20.43 30.71 10.84
N PHE A 428 19.18 31.07 10.59
CA PHE A 428 18.04 30.26 10.98
C PHE A 428 18.11 28.88 10.35
N LYS A 429 17.83 27.86 11.14
CA LYS A 429 17.76 26.45 10.73
C LYS A 429 16.46 25.86 11.24
N ASN A 430 15.97 24.86 10.54
CA ASN A 430 14.82 24.08 11.03
C ASN A 430 15.08 23.62 12.45
N PHE A 431 14.12 23.88 13.31
CA PHE A 431 14.17 23.46 14.70
C PHE A 431 13.93 21.96 14.83
N VAL A 432 14.81 21.29 15.52
CA VAL A 432 14.66 19.89 15.93
C VAL A 432 14.79 19.84 17.45
N ILE A 433 13.92 19.09 18.11
CA ILE A 433 14.01 18.91 19.56
C ILE A 433 15.38 18.28 19.90
N GLY A 434 16.18 18.97 20.72
CA GLY A 434 17.52 18.50 21.00
C GLY A 434 18.27 19.40 21.99
N ASP A 435 19.55 19.11 22.15
CA ASP A 435 20.45 19.87 23.00
C ASP A 435 21.21 20.88 22.15
N TYR A 436 21.20 22.14 22.61
CA TYR A 436 21.84 23.25 21.97
C TYR A 436 22.76 23.95 22.96
N THR A 437 23.96 24.30 22.52
CA THR A 437 24.94 25.01 23.35
C THR A 437 25.00 26.46 22.89
N SER A 438 24.46 27.37 23.69
CA SER A 438 24.51 28.81 23.46
C SER A 438 23.97 29.57 24.70
N ARG A 439 24.05 30.88 24.68
CA ARG A 439 23.41 31.73 25.68
C ARG A 439 22.06 32.28 25.23
N TYR A 440 21.92 32.69 23.96
CA TYR A 440 20.73 33.33 23.42
C TYR A 440 20.10 32.43 22.37
N PHE A 441 18.77 32.26 22.46
CA PHE A 441 17.96 31.45 21.58
C PHE A 441 16.89 32.32 20.94
N LYS A 442 16.92 32.43 19.62
CA LYS A 442 15.93 33.16 18.82
C LYS A 442 15.13 32.17 17.99
N PHE A 443 13.79 32.33 17.98
CA PHE A 443 12.87 31.45 17.26
C PHE A 443 12.05 32.23 16.25
N ARG A 444 11.68 31.56 15.17
CA ARG A 444 10.67 32.05 14.25
C ARG A 444 9.84 30.90 13.66
N LEU A 445 8.61 31.20 13.29
CA LEU A 445 7.81 30.33 12.44
C LEU A 445 8.09 30.69 10.98
N TYR A 446 8.21 29.68 10.13
CA TYR A 446 8.29 29.81 8.70
C TYR A 446 7.06 29.14 8.09
N LEU A 447 6.25 29.89 7.34
CA LEU A 447 5.01 29.47 6.74
C LEU A 447 5.15 29.40 5.23
N ILE A 448 4.67 28.30 4.64
CA ILE A 448 4.74 28.06 3.19
C ILE A 448 3.42 27.51 2.65
N SER A 449 2.97 28.05 1.52
CA SER A 449 1.95 27.45 0.65
C SER A 449 2.62 26.88 -0.59
N ARG A 450 2.31 25.64 -0.94
CA ARG A 450 2.90 24.95 -2.11
C ARG A 450 2.03 25.05 -3.35
N ASP A 451 0.75 25.28 -3.18
CA ASP A 451 -0.26 25.31 -4.26
C ASP A 451 -0.80 26.72 -4.54
N GLY A 452 -0.46 27.70 -3.71
CA GLY A 452 -0.96 29.06 -3.82
C GLY A 452 -2.45 29.22 -3.51
N THR A 453 -3.13 28.16 -3.02
CA THR A 453 -4.55 28.17 -2.65
C THR A 453 -4.76 27.99 -1.15
N THR A 454 -3.91 27.20 -0.48
CA THR A 454 -4.00 26.91 0.95
C THR A 454 -3.03 27.73 1.77
N THR A 455 -3.40 28.04 3.02
CA THR A 455 -2.54 28.70 4.01
C THR A 455 -2.36 27.83 5.24
N PRO A 456 -1.13 27.73 5.81
CA PRO A 456 -0.98 27.16 7.14
C PRO A 456 -1.55 28.13 8.18
N VAL A 457 -2.30 27.59 9.13
CA VAL A 457 -2.87 28.33 10.27
C VAL A 457 -2.19 27.83 11.53
N VAL A 458 -1.44 28.70 12.22
CA VAL A 458 -0.76 28.36 13.46
C VAL A 458 -1.53 28.96 14.62
N SER A 459 -2.20 28.10 15.40
CA SER A 459 -3.03 28.51 16.55
C SER A 459 -2.26 28.50 17.88
N GLN A 460 -1.20 27.69 17.99
CA GLN A 460 -0.34 27.65 19.19
C GLN A 460 1.12 27.53 18.79
N ALA A 461 1.99 28.26 19.45
CA ALA A 461 3.43 28.15 19.34
C ALA A 461 4.06 28.46 20.69
N SER A 462 4.81 27.53 21.25
CA SER A 462 5.59 27.72 22.47
C SER A 462 6.91 26.94 22.39
N VAL A 463 7.91 27.47 23.06
CA VAL A 463 9.23 26.84 23.20
C VAL A 463 9.62 26.81 24.66
N THR A 464 10.27 25.75 25.09
CA THR A 464 10.79 25.57 26.45
C THR A 464 12.26 25.21 26.37
N VAL A 465 13.08 25.95 27.12
CA VAL A 465 14.50 25.69 27.31
C VAL A 465 14.68 25.07 28.68
N ASP A 466 15.19 23.86 28.72
CA ASP A 466 15.37 23.04 29.91
C ASP A 466 16.85 22.75 30.12
N MET A 467 17.28 22.59 31.37
CA MET A 467 18.59 22.03 31.72
C MET A 467 18.45 20.72 32.48
N ILE A 468 19.27 19.74 32.09
CA ILE A 468 19.35 18.47 32.82
C ILE A 468 20.11 18.66 34.14
N ASP A 469 19.69 17.94 35.17
CA ASP A 469 20.48 17.85 36.40
C ASP A 469 21.89 17.35 36.11
N ARG A 470 22.86 18.02 36.68
CA ARG A 470 24.28 17.67 36.64
C ARG A 470 24.75 17.22 38.01
N VAL A 471 25.69 16.34 38.01
CA VAL A 471 26.31 15.82 39.24
C VAL A 471 27.80 16.01 39.14
N PHE A 472 28.36 16.65 40.14
CA PHE A 472 29.80 16.73 40.37
C PHE A 472 30.15 15.94 41.64
N SER A 473 31.19 15.15 41.61
CA SER A 473 31.66 14.39 42.76
C SER A 473 33.17 14.44 42.86
N GLY A 474 33.66 14.30 44.04
CA GLY A 474 35.07 14.07 44.31
C GLY A 474 35.20 13.10 45.47
N ASN A 475 36.19 12.21 45.38
CA ASN A 475 36.44 11.15 46.36
C ASN A 475 37.85 11.30 46.93
N ASP A 476 38.04 10.90 48.17
CA ASP A 476 39.32 10.84 48.88
C ASP A 476 40.10 12.16 48.83
N ILE A 477 39.41 13.28 48.94
CA ILE A 477 39.99 14.62 48.93
C ILE A 477 40.53 14.95 50.31
N THR A 478 41.82 15.30 50.43
CA THR A 478 42.40 15.76 51.68
C THR A 478 42.22 17.27 51.82
N SER A 479 41.50 17.73 52.85
CA SER A 479 41.18 19.13 53.06
C SER A 479 42.41 19.99 53.46
N GLY A 480 43.45 19.37 53.99
CA GLY A 480 44.49 20.11 54.69
C GLY A 480 43.95 20.73 56.00
N ALA A 481 44.85 21.41 56.75
CA ALA A 481 44.46 22.14 57.97
C ALA A 481 44.04 23.59 57.62
N THR A 482 43.24 23.75 56.56
CA THR A 482 42.71 25.04 56.05
C THR A 482 41.32 24.80 55.47
N THR A 483 40.61 25.86 55.11
CA THR A 483 39.42 25.76 54.29
C THR A 483 39.80 25.21 52.92
N TYR A 484 39.08 24.19 52.46
CA TYR A 484 39.21 23.60 51.12
C TYR A 484 38.12 24.13 50.21
N THR A 485 38.52 24.69 49.07
CA THR A 485 37.56 25.18 48.05
C THR A 485 37.37 24.11 46.98
N VAL A 486 36.16 23.59 46.87
CA VAL A 486 35.72 22.75 45.75
C VAL A 486 35.34 23.64 44.58
N THR A 487 35.97 23.44 43.43
CA THR A 487 35.66 24.18 42.20
C THR A 487 35.11 23.24 41.14
N PHE A 488 33.95 23.58 40.57
CA PHE A 488 33.34 22.84 39.47
C PHE A 488 33.96 23.19 38.13
N THR A 489 34.21 22.20 37.30
CA THR A 489 34.73 22.41 35.93
C THR A 489 33.76 23.16 35.06
N ASN A 490 32.45 22.96 35.25
CA ASN A 490 31.37 23.65 34.57
C ASN A 490 30.41 24.20 35.65
N PRO A 491 30.21 25.51 35.76
CA PRO A 491 29.33 26.13 36.75
C PRO A 491 27.89 25.60 36.68
N PHE A 492 27.25 25.48 37.82
CA PHE A 492 25.81 25.33 37.88
C PHE A 492 25.13 26.63 37.40
N LYS A 493 23.89 26.52 36.90
CA LYS A 493 23.08 27.68 36.53
C LYS A 493 22.63 28.51 37.74
N THR A 494 22.38 27.81 38.85
CA THR A 494 21.90 28.45 40.09
C THR A 494 22.72 27.97 41.29
N VAL A 495 22.71 28.75 42.37
CA VAL A 495 23.32 28.40 43.66
C VAL A 495 22.50 27.36 44.46
N ASN A 496 21.31 26.97 43.93
CA ASN A 496 20.37 26.11 44.63
C ASN A 496 20.65 24.61 44.45
N TYR A 497 21.89 24.22 44.11
CA TYR A 497 22.27 22.82 44.02
C TYR A 497 22.40 22.20 45.44
N ALA A 498 22.12 20.91 45.56
CA ALA A 498 22.33 20.15 46.81
C ALA A 498 23.80 19.72 46.92
N VAL A 499 24.34 19.73 48.15
CA VAL A 499 25.67 19.23 48.43
C VAL A 499 25.58 18.23 49.58
N GLY A 500 26.12 17.03 49.34
CA GLY A 500 26.42 16.04 50.41
C GLY A 500 27.94 15.96 50.59
N VAL A 501 28.40 16.02 51.81
CA VAL A 501 29.81 15.82 52.20
C VAL A 501 29.90 14.68 53.20
N THR A 502 30.81 13.75 52.97
CA THR A 502 31.08 12.62 53.84
C THR A 502 32.54 12.71 54.33
N GLY A 503 32.74 13.05 55.59
CA GLY A 503 34.08 13.06 56.20
C GLY A 503 34.55 11.65 56.53
N GLN A 504 35.80 11.35 56.22
CA GLN A 504 36.47 10.09 56.53
C GLN A 504 37.45 10.31 57.70
N GLY A 505 37.62 9.28 58.59
CA GLY A 505 38.53 9.35 59.71
C GLY A 505 38.16 10.40 60.78
N MET A 506 36.86 10.74 60.88
CA MET A 506 36.38 11.70 61.91
C MET A 506 36.50 11.16 63.28
N ALA A 507 37.07 11.97 64.20
CA ALA A 507 37.13 11.68 65.63
C ALA A 507 35.84 12.20 66.32
N THR A 508 35.63 11.75 67.55
CA THR A 508 34.48 12.19 68.35
C THR A 508 34.51 13.71 68.57
N GLY A 509 33.45 14.40 68.13
CA GLY A 509 33.35 15.85 68.24
C GLY A 509 33.84 16.64 67.00
N ASP A 510 34.43 15.96 66.03
CA ASP A 510 34.75 16.60 64.75
C ASP A 510 33.48 16.93 63.95
N TYR A 511 33.52 18.04 63.27
CA TYR A 511 32.46 18.50 62.39
C TYR A 511 33.02 19.25 61.20
N PHE A 512 32.17 19.53 60.20
CA PHE A 512 32.55 20.38 59.08
C PHE A 512 31.54 21.51 58.88
N LEU A 513 32.02 22.61 58.33
CA LEU A 513 31.23 23.75 57.87
C LEU A 513 31.24 23.76 56.35
N LEU A 514 30.09 24.02 55.77
CA LEU A 514 29.93 24.21 54.34
C LEU A 514 29.55 25.69 54.12
N GLU A 515 30.43 26.44 53.48
CA GLU A 515 30.37 27.88 53.38
C GLU A 515 30.61 28.38 51.94
N ASN A 516 30.37 29.65 51.66
CA ASN A 516 30.68 30.32 50.40
C ASN A 516 30.17 29.58 49.14
N LYS A 517 28.97 29.04 49.24
CA LYS A 517 28.34 28.32 48.13
C LYS A 517 28.06 29.29 46.98
N THR A 518 28.67 29.04 45.82
CA THR A 518 28.51 29.80 44.59
C THR A 518 28.15 28.88 43.44
N ILE A 519 27.84 29.40 42.27
CA ILE A 519 27.61 28.58 41.05
C ILE A 519 28.86 27.80 40.65
N ASN A 520 30.07 28.29 41.02
CA ASN A 520 31.37 27.71 40.68
C ASN A 520 31.91 26.68 41.68
N GLY A 521 31.29 26.55 42.87
CA GLY A 521 31.77 25.65 43.91
C GLY A 521 31.33 26.06 45.29
N PHE A 522 31.99 25.51 46.30
CA PHE A 522 31.72 25.75 47.72
C PHE A 522 32.98 25.47 48.53
N ASP A 523 32.98 26.01 49.76
CA ASP A 523 34.06 25.79 50.71
C ASP A 523 33.66 24.77 51.77
N VAL A 524 34.63 23.91 52.14
CA VAL A 524 34.51 22.95 53.26
C VAL A 524 35.63 23.19 54.25
N THR A 525 35.27 23.36 55.53
CA THR A 525 36.23 23.50 56.61
C THR A 525 35.94 22.46 57.67
N PHE A 526 36.91 21.60 57.97
CA PHE A 526 36.82 20.60 59.05
C PHE A 526 37.39 21.17 60.34
N LYS A 527 36.66 20.95 61.43
CA LYS A 527 37.04 21.41 62.77
C LYS A 527 36.93 20.29 63.78
N ASP A 528 37.81 20.35 64.79
CA ASP A 528 37.75 19.46 65.98
C ASP A 528 36.76 19.98 67.03
N SER A 529 36.58 19.26 68.13
CA SER A 529 35.76 19.63 69.25
C SER A 529 36.19 20.92 69.99
N SER A 530 37.41 21.41 69.73
CA SER A 530 37.95 22.66 70.25
C SER A 530 37.77 23.85 69.23
N ASN A 531 37.08 23.61 68.16
CA ASN A 531 36.86 24.60 67.08
C ASN A 531 38.12 24.95 66.24
N SER A 532 39.22 24.12 66.43
CA SER A 532 40.44 24.29 65.60
C SER A 532 40.26 23.65 64.23
N VAL A 533 40.81 24.28 63.21
CA VAL A 533 40.77 23.72 61.83
C VAL A 533 41.69 22.52 61.75
N ILE A 534 41.19 21.41 61.25
CA ILE A 534 41.90 20.13 61.15
C ILE A 534 41.85 19.58 59.71
N SER A 535 42.83 18.74 59.37
CA SER A 535 42.84 18.02 58.12
C SER A 535 41.98 16.75 58.21
N ARG A 536 41.09 16.54 57.25
CA ARG A 536 40.32 15.30 57.07
C ARG A 536 40.26 14.95 55.59
N THR A 537 40.09 13.65 55.32
CA THR A 537 39.74 13.16 54.00
C THR A 537 38.22 13.19 53.86
N PHE A 538 37.71 13.59 52.72
CA PHE A 538 36.27 13.67 52.48
C PHE A 538 35.90 13.36 51.04
N ASP A 539 34.66 12.92 50.87
CA ASP A 539 33.98 12.78 49.60
C ASP A 539 32.87 13.84 49.50
N TYR A 540 32.59 14.28 48.28
CA TYR A 540 31.43 15.11 48.08
C TYR A 540 30.62 14.69 46.84
N LEU A 541 29.33 14.97 46.88
CA LEU A 541 28.41 14.90 45.76
C LEU A 541 27.62 16.20 45.73
N ALA A 542 27.74 16.93 44.60
CA ALA A 542 26.93 18.11 44.34
C ALA A 542 25.98 17.86 43.17
N LYS A 543 24.68 18.07 43.36
CA LYS A 543 23.64 17.85 42.38
C LYS A 543 22.80 19.11 42.18
N GLY A 544 22.64 19.54 40.93
CA GLY A 544 21.86 20.70 40.53
C GLY A 544 21.82 20.84 39.02
N TYR A 545 21.52 22.01 38.53
CA TYR A 545 21.49 22.32 37.07
C TYR A 545 22.15 23.64 36.76
#